data_bf38b66be391c3ebcb192d463a491189
#
_entry.id   bf38b66be391c3ebcb192d463a491189
#
_cell.length_a   1.000
_cell.length_b   1.000
_cell.length_c   1.000
_cell.angle_alpha   90.00
_cell.angle_beta   90.00
_cell.angle_gamma   90.00
#
_symmetry.space_group_name_H-M   'P 1'
#
loop_
_entity.id
_entity.type
_entity.pdbx_description
1 polymer ?
#
loop_
_entity_poly.entity_id
_entity_poly.type
_entity_poly.pdbx_seq_one_letter_code
_entity_poly.pdbx_strand_id
1 'polypeptide(L)'
;IRTILSESMDMLALEQEVGDMQALIESAASQDANSLFGMSQFSNNVQNAFWADWGFGGILSTVEARVDFLSSHAEVDVLDPTIAAVQVANGVIEVGVASATTVELLWTNNMNGAEFEPIEMLDSGVLGDIQAGDGMYTATIPVGANPEFLFYIRASNEEAMSLKPARAEYEYYIYDAAATADVTTMNA
;
A
#
# COMPACT_ATOMS: atom_id res chain seq x y z
N ILE A 1 5.17 4.53 -4.82
CA ILE A 1 6.35 3.70 -5.15
C ILE A 1 6.66 2.74 -4.00
N ARG A 2 6.82 3.19 -2.74
CA ARG A 2 7.16 2.33 -1.59
C ARG A 2 6.19 1.15 -1.42
N THR A 3 4.89 1.38 -1.53
CA THR A 3 3.88 0.32 -1.49
C THR A 3 4.10 -0.74 -2.58
N ILE A 4 4.43 -0.31 -3.79
CA ILE A 4 4.73 -1.23 -4.91
C ILE A 4 5.99 -2.05 -4.60
N LEU A 5 7.04 -1.40 -4.08
CA LEU A 5 8.29 -2.08 -3.73
C LEU A 5 8.09 -3.12 -2.63
N SER A 6 7.28 -2.82 -1.61
CA SER A 6 7.06 -3.71 -0.46
C SER A 6 6.06 -4.84 -0.72
N GLU A 7 5.06 -4.61 -1.58
CA GLU A 7 3.95 -5.56 -1.76
C GLU A 7 3.98 -6.28 -3.12
N SER A 8 4.36 -5.57 -4.19
CA SER A 8 4.29 -6.12 -5.56
C SER A 8 5.64 -6.58 -6.09
N MET A 9 6.74 -6.14 -5.48
CA MET A 9 8.10 -6.53 -5.87
C MET A 9 8.78 -7.39 -4.80
N ASP A 10 7.99 -8.19 -4.05
CA ASP A 10 8.53 -9.25 -3.20
C ASP A 10 9.23 -10.30 -4.08
N MET A 11 10.56 -10.36 -3.94
CA MET A 11 11.40 -11.22 -4.80
C MET A 11 11.09 -12.70 -4.62
N LEU A 12 10.71 -13.14 -3.41
CA LEU A 12 10.39 -14.54 -3.15
C LEU A 12 9.06 -14.94 -3.79
N ALA A 13 8.04 -14.09 -3.67
CA ALA A 13 6.75 -14.30 -4.31
C ALA A 13 6.88 -14.27 -5.84
N LEU A 14 7.66 -13.32 -6.37
CA LEU A 14 7.90 -13.20 -7.80
C LEU A 14 8.66 -14.42 -8.36
N GLU A 15 9.66 -14.92 -7.66
CA GLU A 15 10.41 -16.14 -8.06
C GLU A 15 9.47 -17.34 -8.16
N GLN A 16 8.57 -17.50 -7.18
CA GLN A 16 7.58 -18.58 -7.19
C GLN A 16 6.63 -18.44 -8.40
N GLU A 17 6.05 -17.25 -8.59
CA GLU A 17 5.10 -17.01 -9.69
C GLU A 17 5.73 -17.22 -11.06
N VAL A 18 6.93 -16.69 -11.28
CA VAL A 18 7.66 -16.87 -12.54
C VAL A 18 8.01 -18.33 -12.76
N GLY A 19 8.42 -19.06 -11.72
CA GLY A 19 8.70 -20.49 -11.78
C GLY A 19 7.47 -21.32 -12.17
N ASP A 20 6.32 -21.01 -11.58
CA ASP A 20 5.05 -21.69 -11.88
C ASP A 20 4.60 -21.41 -13.33
N MET A 21 4.72 -20.16 -13.80
CA MET A 21 4.44 -19.81 -15.18
C MET A 21 5.39 -20.52 -16.15
N GLN A 22 6.68 -20.58 -15.84
CA GLN A 22 7.67 -21.26 -16.65
C GLN A 22 7.36 -22.77 -16.75
N ALA A 23 7.04 -23.42 -15.64
CA ALA A 23 6.66 -24.82 -15.63
C ALA A 23 5.40 -25.11 -16.46
N LEU A 24 4.43 -24.19 -16.43
CA LEU A 24 3.19 -24.31 -17.20
C LEU A 24 3.43 -24.35 -18.72
N ILE A 25 4.39 -23.56 -19.22
CA ILE A 25 4.65 -23.43 -20.67
C ILE A 25 5.82 -24.28 -21.16
N GLU A 26 6.57 -24.94 -20.27
CA GLU A 26 7.80 -25.69 -20.60
C GLU A 26 7.60 -26.73 -21.71
N SER A 27 6.51 -27.51 -21.65
CA SER A 27 6.21 -28.52 -22.66
C SER A 27 5.97 -27.91 -24.03
N ALA A 28 5.27 -26.79 -24.11
CA ALA A 28 5.03 -26.10 -25.38
C ALA A 28 6.32 -25.46 -25.90
N ALA A 29 7.11 -24.84 -25.04
CA ALA A 29 8.39 -24.23 -25.39
C ALA A 29 9.38 -25.26 -25.96
N SER A 30 9.43 -26.46 -25.36
CA SER A 30 10.33 -27.54 -25.83
C SER A 30 9.97 -28.13 -27.20
N GLN A 31 8.72 -28.00 -27.61
CA GLN A 31 8.21 -28.51 -28.89
C GLN A 31 8.16 -27.46 -30.00
N ASP A 32 8.48 -26.20 -29.68
CA ASP A 32 8.47 -25.10 -30.65
C ASP A 32 9.68 -25.20 -31.59
N ALA A 33 9.43 -25.72 -32.78
CA ALA A 33 10.46 -25.86 -33.84
C ALA A 33 10.94 -24.51 -34.40
N ASN A 34 10.23 -23.43 -34.14
CA ASN A 34 10.57 -22.07 -34.60
C ASN A 34 11.22 -21.22 -33.47
N SER A 35 11.45 -21.82 -32.29
CA SER A 35 12.10 -21.10 -31.20
C SER A 35 13.51 -20.66 -31.61
N LEU A 36 13.80 -19.38 -31.41
CA LEU A 36 15.15 -18.83 -31.64
C LEU A 36 16.12 -19.20 -30.52
N PHE A 37 15.60 -19.69 -29.41
CA PHE A 37 16.35 -19.97 -28.18
C PHE A 37 16.11 -21.41 -27.75
N GLY A 38 17.16 -22.07 -27.29
CA GLY A 38 17.05 -23.42 -26.76
C GLY A 38 16.51 -23.47 -25.35
N MET A 39 16.15 -24.66 -24.87
CA MET A 39 15.61 -24.87 -23.53
C MET A 39 16.57 -24.42 -22.41
N SER A 40 17.87 -24.42 -22.64
CA SER A 40 18.85 -23.89 -21.71
C SER A 40 18.66 -22.39 -21.46
N GLN A 41 18.39 -21.63 -22.51
CA GLN A 41 18.11 -20.21 -22.42
C GLN A 41 16.75 -19.97 -21.75
N PHE A 42 15.73 -20.73 -22.15
CA PHE A 42 14.41 -20.68 -21.54
C PHE A 42 14.47 -20.86 -20.02
N SER A 43 15.20 -21.87 -19.54
CA SER A 43 15.32 -22.14 -18.10
C SER A 43 16.18 -21.11 -17.37
N ASN A 44 17.24 -20.62 -17.98
CA ASN A 44 18.20 -19.73 -17.30
C ASN A 44 17.81 -18.24 -17.35
N ASN A 45 17.02 -17.80 -18.33
CA ASN A 45 16.71 -16.38 -18.51
C ASN A 45 15.77 -15.83 -17.44
N VAL A 46 15.20 -16.65 -16.60
CA VAL A 46 14.44 -16.19 -15.42
C VAL A 46 15.39 -15.46 -14.47
N GLN A 47 16.51 -16.09 -14.12
CA GLN A 47 17.48 -15.52 -13.17
C GLN A 47 18.58 -14.72 -13.86
N ASN A 48 19.08 -15.18 -15.00
CA ASN A 48 20.30 -14.67 -15.60
C ASN A 48 20.06 -13.89 -16.89
N ALA A 49 20.94 -12.92 -17.15
CA ALA A 49 20.96 -12.22 -18.41
C ALA A 49 21.28 -13.19 -19.56
N PHE A 50 20.57 -13.01 -20.67
CA PHE A 50 20.83 -13.70 -21.91
C PHE A 50 21.22 -12.69 -22.98
N TRP A 51 22.27 -12.98 -23.75
CA TRP A 51 22.87 -12.02 -24.68
C TRP A 51 23.13 -10.67 -24.01
N ALA A 52 23.95 -10.68 -22.97
CA ALA A 52 24.28 -9.50 -22.17
C ALA A 52 24.70 -8.28 -23.01
N ASP A 53 25.37 -8.53 -24.14
CA ASP A 53 25.79 -7.48 -25.09
C ASP A 53 24.60 -6.79 -25.79
N TRP A 54 23.41 -7.42 -25.80
CA TRP A 54 22.17 -6.88 -26.35
C TRP A 54 21.21 -6.37 -25.28
N GLY A 55 21.60 -6.46 -24.01
CA GLY A 55 20.84 -5.90 -22.89
C GLY A 55 19.61 -6.71 -22.46
N PHE A 56 19.53 -8.00 -22.79
CA PHE A 56 18.45 -8.86 -22.29
C PHE A 56 18.80 -9.38 -20.90
N GLY A 57 18.30 -8.72 -19.85
CA GLY A 57 18.42 -9.18 -18.47
C GLY A 57 17.53 -10.38 -18.17
N GLY A 58 17.87 -11.14 -17.13
CA GLY A 58 16.93 -12.09 -16.53
C GLY A 58 15.76 -11.34 -15.89
N ILE A 59 14.61 -12.00 -15.78
CA ILE A 59 13.41 -11.37 -15.18
C ILE A 59 13.72 -10.97 -13.73
N LEU A 60 14.16 -11.93 -12.91
CA LEU A 60 14.42 -11.71 -11.50
C LEU A 60 15.58 -10.74 -11.28
N SER A 61 16.71 -10.93 -11.95
CA SER A 61 17.87 -10.04 -11.80
C SER A 61 17.57 -8.59 -12.24
N THR A 62 16.69 -8.41 -13.22
CA THR A 62 16.25 -7.07 -13.67
C THR A 62 15.36 -6.41 -12.62
N VAL A 63 14.41 -7.16 -12.03
CA VAL A 63 13.54 -6.64 -10.97
C VAL A 63 14.36 -6.34 -9.71
N GLU A 64 15.26 -7.24 -9.29
CA GLU A 64 16.14 -7.04 -8.14
C GLU A 64 16.98 -5.75 -8.29
N ALA A 65 17.66 -5.58 -9.42
CA ALA A 65 18.42 -4.37 -9.70
C ALA A 65 17.55 -3.11 -9.70
N ARG A 66 16.30 -3.22 -10.14
CA ARG A 66 15.34 -2.10 -10.11
C ARG A 66 14.87 -1.79 -8.69
N VAL A 67 14.60 -2.81 -7.88
CA VAL A 67 14.25 -2.65 -6.45
C VAL A 67 15.38 -1.97 -5.71
N ASP A 68 16.61 -2.43 -5.87
CA ASP A 68 17.80 -1.84 -5.23
C ASP A 68 17.99 -0.38 -5.62
N PHE A 69 17.89 -0.08 -6.92
CA PHE A 69 17.99 1.30 -7.42
C PHE A 69 16.91 2.21 -6.83
N LEU A 70 15.65 1.77 -6.88
CA LEU A 70 14.53 2.57 -6.39
C LEU A 70 14.56 2.73 -4.87
N SER A 71 14.90 1.69 -4.12
CA SER A 71 14.97 1.73 -2.66
C SER A 71 16.06 2.66 -2.14
N SER A 72 17.15 2.82 -2.91
CA SER A 72 18.26 3.72 -2.58
C SER A 72 18.13 5.13 -3.19
N HIS A 73 17.06 5.39 -3.96
CA HIS A 73 16.86 6.69 -4.58
C HIS A 73 16.44 7.73 -3.55
N ALA A 74 17.06 8.91 -3.57
CA ALA A 74 16.87 9.96 -2.56
C ALA A 74 15.41 10.43 -2.37
N GLU A 75 14.55 10.27 -3.37
CA GLU A 75 13.11 10.57 -3.25
C GLU A 75 12.28 9.41 -2.67
N VAL A 76 12.88 8.24 -2.52
CA VAL A 76 12.21 7.04 -1.99
C VAL A 76 12.77 6.67 -0.62
N ASP A 77 14.08 6.80 -0.45
CA ASP A 77 14.80 6.57 0.81
C ASP A 77 14.65 7.80 1.74
N VAL A 78 13.42 8.06 2.15
CA VAL A 78 13.05 9.14 3.07
C VAL A 78 12.26 8.57 4.24
N LEU A 79 12.29 9.28 5.38
CA LEU A 79 11.51 8.89 6.54
C LEU A 79 10.03 9.20 6.28
N ASP A 80 9.25 8.17 6.01
CA ASP A 80 7.81 8.30 5.83
C ASP A 80 7.03 8.17 7.15
N PRO A 81 5.86 8.81 7.25
CA PRO A 81 4.95 8.60 8.35
C PRO A 81 4.51 7.14 8.44
N THR A 82 4.43 6.62 9.66
CA THR A 82 3.85 5.29 9.92
C THR A 82 2.47 5.44 10.53
N ILE A 83 1.51 4.68 10.02
CA ILE A 83 0.11 4.71 10.45
C ILE A 83 -0.26 3.34 11.01
N ALA A 84 -0.65 3.29 12.28
CA ALA A 84 -1.07 2.08 12.99
C ALA A 84 -2.47 1.60 12.53
N ALA A 85 -3.00 0.59 13.22
CA ALA A 85 -4.37 0.16 13.02
C ALA A 85 -5.36 1.27 13.44
N VAL A 86 -6.36 1.48 12.59
CA VAL A 86 -7.41 2.49 12.83
C VAL A 86 -8.47 1.92 13.77
N GLN A 87 -8.87 2.68 14.76
CA GLN A 87 -9.95 2.35 15.67
C GLN A 87 -11.12 3.32 15.48
N VAL A 88 -12.32 2.81 15.62
CA VAL A 88 -13.54 3.62 15.53
C VAL A 88 -14.42 3.32 16.74
N ALA A 89 -14.81 4.34 17.47
CA ALA A 89 -15.71 4.23 18.61
C ALA A 89 -16.65 5.43 18.68
N ASN A 90 -17.95 5.20 18.67
CA ASN A 90 -18.96 6.26 18.79
C ASN A 90 -18.80 7.43 17.79
N GLY A 91 -18.37 7.13 16.57
CA GLY A 91 -18.13 8.13 15.52
C GLY A 91 -16.82 8.91 15.68
N VAL A 92 -16.00 8.58 16.65
CA VAL A 92 -14.62 9.07 16.79
C VAL A 92 -13.70 8.06 16.12
N ILE A 93 -12.86 8.55 15.25
CA ILE A 93 -11.81 7.77 14.59
C ILE A 93 -10.49 8.11 15.28
N GLU A 94 -9.79 7.07 15.71
CA GLU A 94 -8.52 7.18 16.43
C GLU A 94 -7.44 6.36 15.71
N VAL A 95 -6.25 6.92 15.62
CA VAL A 95 -5.11 6.25 14.96
C VAL A 95 -3.79 6.71 15.56
N GLY A 96 -2.90 5.75 15.83
CA GLY A 96 -1.52 6.05 16.19
C GLY A 96 -0.69 6.41 14.94
N VAL A 97 0.00 7.55 14.97
CA VAL A 97 0.84 8.00 13.86
C VAL A 97 2.19 8.47 14.38
N ALA A 98 3.26 8.07 13.70
CA ALA A 98 4.61 8.55 13.99
C ALA A 98 5.23 9.21 12.74
N SER A 99 6.16 10.15 12.96
CA SER A 99 6.92 10.85 11.92
C SER A 99 6.07 11.70 10.97
N ALA A 100 4.88 12.14 11.39
CA ALA A 100 4.01 13.05 10.64
C ALA A 100 4.04 14.46 11.23
N THR A 101 3.81 15.46 10.39
CA THR A 101 3.52 16.85 10.78
C THR A 101 2.05 17.19 10.61
N THR A 102 1.36 16.45 9.73
CA THR A 102 -0.07 16.61 9.47
C THR A 102 -0.72 15.25 9.32
N VAL A 103 -1.85 15.08 9.99
CA VAL A 103 -2.68 13.87 9.88
C VAL A 103 -4.09 14.29 9.52
N GLU A 104 -4.66 13.66 8.48
CA GLU A 104 -5.97 13.99 7.98
C GLU A 104 -6.81 12.72 7.80
N LEU A 105 -8.05 12.82 8.18
CA LEU A 105 -9.10 11.87 7.83
C LEU A 105 -9.77 12.36 6.55
N LEU A 106 -9.71 11.56 5.50
CA LEU A 106 -10.43 11.83 4.26
C LEU A 106 -11.67 10.97 4.23
N TRP A 107 -12.84 11.59 4.11
CA TRP A 107 -14.11 10.91 4.22
C TRP A 107 -15.12 11.34 3.15
N THR A 108 -16.09 10.48 2.90
CA THR A 108 -17.24 10.79 2.04
C THR A 108 -18.45 9.96 2.47
N ASN A 109 -19.63 10.51 2.35
CA ASN A 109 -20.89 9.78 2.47
C ASN A 109 -21.44 9.31 1.10
N ASN A 110 -20.69 9.58 0.04
CA ASN A 110 -21.01 9.06 -1.30
C ASN A 110 -20.43 7.65 -1.44
N MET A 111 -21.28 6.65 -1.29
CA MET A 111 -20.89 5.23 -1.37
C MET A 111 -20.34 4.79 -2.75
N ASN A 112 -20.37 5.65 -3.75
CA ASN A 112 -19.69 5.42 -5.02
C ASN A 112 -18.21 5.87 -5.00
N GLY A 113 -17.72 6.43 -3.88
CA GLY A 113 -16.31 6.77 -3.68
C GLY A 113 -15.82 7.97 -4.50
N ALA A 114 -16.72 8.88 -4.91
CA ALA A 114 -16.33 10.11 -5.60
C ALA A 114 -16.13 11.23 -4.57
N GLU A 115 -15.05 11.94 -4.60
CA GLU A 115 -14.71 13.11 -3.79
C GLU A 115 -14.68 12.84 -2.26
N PHE A 116 -13.49 12.78 -1.71
CA PHE A 116 -13.23 12.70 -0.28
C PHE A 116 -12.91 14.08 0.28
N GLU A 117 -13.56 14.44 1.38
CA GLU A 117 -13.34 15.71 2.08
C GLU A 117 -12.34 15.50 3.24
N PRO A 118 -11.34 16.39 3.42
CA PRO A 118 -10.39 16.27 4.51
C PRO A 118 -10.94 16.83 5.82
N ILE A 119 -10.65 16.15 6.93
CA ILE A 119 -10.80 16.63 8.30
C ILE A 119 -9.44 16.48 8.97
N GLU A 120 -8.92 17.56 9.54
CA GLU A 120 -7.67 17.49 10.32
C GLU A 120 -7.89 16.62 11.56
N MET A 121 -6.99 15.66 11.77
CA MET A 121 -6.94 14.84 12.98
C MET A 121 -5.99 15.48 13.98
N LEU A 122 -6.38 15.51 15.25
CA LEU A 122 -5.65 16.22 16.28
C LEU A 122 -5.13 15.26 17.36
N ASP A 123 -3.90 15.49 17.77
CA ASP A 123 -3.25 14.91 18.95
C ASP A 123 -3.20 16.01 20.04
N SER A 124 -4.34 16.33 20.63
CA SER A 124 -4.52 17.51 21.44
C SER A 124 -5.10 17.27 22.84
N GLY A 125 -5.34 15.99 23.20
CA GLY A 125 -5.95 15.61 24.47
C GLY A 125 -7.43 15.98 24.58
N VAL A 126 -8.13 16.17 23.44
CA VAL A 126 -9.57 16.49 23.38
C VAL A 126 -10.25 15.70 22.27
N LEU A 127 -11.57 15.73 22.22
CA LEU A 127 -12.37 15.07 21.18
C LEU A 127 -12.16 13.55 21.07
N GLY A 128 -11.95 12.88 22.22
CA GLY A 128 -11.72 11.43 22.27
C GLY A 128 -10.26 11.04 22.47
N ASP A 129 -9.33 11.93 22.18
CA ASP A 129 -7.94 11.80 22.57
C ASP A 129 -7.77 12.00 24.07
N ILE A 130 -7.01 11.13 24.72
CA ILE A 130 -6.84 11.12 26.19
C ILE A 130 -5.65 11.99 26.60
N GLN A 131 -4.60 12.09 25.78
CA GLN A 131 -3.36 12.75 26.14
C GLN A 131 -2.70 13.43 24.93
N ALA A 132 -2.56 14.74 25.01
CA ALA A 132 -1.89 15.52 23.97
C ALA A 132 -0.40 15.10 23.78
N GLY A 133 0.03 14.93 22.55
CA GLY A 133 1.41 14.69 22.18
C GLY A 133 1.88 13.25 22.39
N ASP A 134 0.97 12.29 22.46
CA ASP A 134 1.30 10.88 22.61
C ASP A 134 1.33 10.11 21.27
N GLY A 135 1.05 10.81 20.16
CA GLY A 135 1.00 10.24 18.81
C GLY A 135 -0.34 9.60 18.46
N MET A 136 -1.35 9.74 19.31
CA MET A 136 -2.72 9.29 19.03
C MET A 136 -3.52 10.46 18.46
N TYR A 137 -3.90 10.34 17.21
CA TYR A 137 -4.67 11.36 16.49
C TYR A 137 -6.13 10.97 16.42
N THR A 138 -7.00 11.94 16.66
CA THR A 138 -8.45 11.72 16.64
C THR A 138 -9.17 12.70 15.72
N ALA A 139 -10.25 12.24 15.11
CA ALA A 139 -11.21 13.07 14.41
C ALA A 139 -12.63 12.51 14.57
N THR A 140 -13.62 13.40 14.45
CA THR A 140 -15.03 13.01 14.42
C THR A 140 -15.61 13.31 13.07
N ILE A 141 -16.21 12.31 12.43
CA ILE A 141 -16.95 12.53 11.19
C ILE A 141 -18.28 13.19 11.51
N PRO A 142 -18.66 14.26 10.80
CA PRO A 142 -19.96 14.88 10.97
C PRO A 142 -21.05 13.94 10.48
N VAL A 143 -21.65 13.19 11.39
CA VAL A 143 -22.74 12.25 11.08
C VAL A 143 -23.97 13.06 10.69
N GLY A 144 -24.31 13.00 9.40
CA GLY A 144 -25.54 13.57 8.87
C GLY A 144 -26.73 12.57 8.90
N ALA A 145 -27.65 12.73 7.98
CA ALA A 145 -28.80 11.83 7.86
C ALA A 145 -28.42 10.41 7.33
N ASN A 146 -27.25 10.27 6.73
CA ASN A 146 -26.71 8.97 6.30
C ASN A 146 -25.66 8.50 7.30
N PRO A 147 -25.87 7.37 7.99
CA PRO A 147 -24.93 6.85 8.96
C PRO A 147 -23.72 6.14 8.34
N GLU A 148 -23.80 5.78 7.06
CA GLU A 148 -22.73 5.09 6.34
C GLU A 148 -21.78 6.08 5.68
N PHE A 149 -20.48 5.84 5.81
CA PHE A 149 -19.45 6.61 5.14
C PHE A 149 -18.20 5.78 4.83
N LEU A 150 -17.48 6.25 3.82
CA LEU A 150 -16.18 5.74 3.41
C LEU A 150 -15.10 6.68 3.94
N PHE A 151 -13.97 6.14 4.37
CA PHE A 151 -12.86 6.97 4.80
C PHE A 151 -11.49 6.28 4.66
N TYR A 152 -10.45 7.09 4.65
CA TYR A 152 -9.06 6.66 4.78
C TYR A 152 -8.25 7.73 5.53
N ILE A 153 -7.07 7.36 6.00
CA ILE A 153 -6.17 8.26 6.72
C ILE A 153 -5.00 8.64 5.81
N ARG A 154 -4.64 9.91 5.83
CA ARG A 154 -3.44 10.47 5.20
C ARG A 154 -2.56 11.12 6.27
N ALA A 155 -1.32 10.66 6.38
CA ALA A 155 -0.30 11.26 7.23
C ALA A 155 0.83 11.78 6.35
N SER A 156 1.31 12.99 6.60
CA SER A 156 2.37 13.61 5.81
C SER A 156 3.39 14.35 6.68
N ASN A 157 4.61 14.43 6.19
CA ASN A 157 5.67 15.30 6.65
C ASN A 157 6.25 16.09 5.45
N GLU A 158 7.39 16.77 5.63
CA GLU A 158 8.00 17.59 4.57
C GLU A 158 8.51 16.77 3.38
N GLU A 159 8.81 15.47 3.56
CA GLU A 159 9.48 14.62 2.58
C GLU A 159 8.55 13.55 2.00
N ALA A 160 7.57 13.09 2.77
CA ALA A 160 6.77 11.93 2.42
C ALA A 160 5.31 12.01 2.87
N MET A 161 4.50 11.16 2.27
CA MET A 161 3.12 10.94 2.62
C MET A 161 2.84 9.42 2.67
N SER A 162 2.08 9.01 3.66
CA SER A 162 1.57 7.64 3.83
C SER A 162 0.05 7.64 3.88
N LEU A 163 -0.55 6.56 3.40
CA LEU A 163 -1.98 6.34 3.38
C LEU A 163 -2.33 5.07 4.16
N LYS A 164 -3.51 5.05 4.77
CA LYS A 164 -4.07 3.86 5.41
C LYS A 164 -5.57 3.77 5.11
N PRO A 165 -6.02 2.76 4.31
CA PRO A 165 -5.23 1.69 3.67
C PRO A 165 -4.16 2.22 2.71
N ALA A 166 -3.13 1.41 2.44
CA ALA A 166 -2.00 1.82 1.62
C ALA A 166 -2.36 2.15 0.16
N ARG A 167 -3.48 1.63 -0.32
CA ARG A 167 -4.02 1.84 -1.67
C ARG A 167 -5.30 2.69 -1.69
N ALA A 168 -5.46 3.57 -0.70
CA ALA A 168 -6.52 4.57 -0.78
C ALA A 168 -6.30 5.40 -2.07
N GLU A 169 -7.29 5.74 -2.68
CA GLU A 169 -8.70 5.79 -2.84
C GLU A 169 -9.33 4.59 -3.58
N TYR A 170 -8.56 3.53 -3.82
CA TYR A 170 -9.08 2.26 -4.36
C TYR A 170 -9.52 1.33 -3.25
N GLU A 171 -8.84 1.41 -2.09
CA GLU A 171 -9.17 0.72 -0.86
C GLU A 171 -9.50 1.77 0.20
N TYR A 172 -10.57 1.58 0.95
CA TYR A 172 -11.02 2.49 1.99
C TYR A 172 -11.76 1.71 3.07
N TYR A 173 -11.87 2.30 4.24
CA TYR A 173 -12.70 1.77 5.29
C TYR A 173 -14.17 2.13 5.05
N ILE A 174 -15.06 1.21 5.43
CA ILE A 174 -16.50 1.44 5.43
C ILE A 174 -16.95 1.42 6.89
N TYR A 175 -17.64 2.44 7.31
CA TYR A 175 -18.19 2.53 8.66
C TYR A 175 -19.68 2.85 8.61
N ASP A 176 -20.46 2.09 9.39
CA ASP A 176 -21.88 2.35 9.62
C ASP A 176 -22.08 2.74 11.09
N ALA A 177 -22.32 4.02 11.35
CA ALA A 177 -22.54 4.55 12.69
C ALA A 177 -23.81 4.01 13.36
N ALA A 178 -24.77 3.48 12.59
CA ALA A 178 -25.99 2.90 13.13
C ALA A 178 -25.81 1.44 13.58
N ALA A 179 -24.86 0.70 12.96
CA ALA A 179 -24.61 -0.70 13.22
C ALA A 179 -23.56 -0.95 14.30
N THR A 180 -22.67 0.01 14.56
CA THR A 180 -21.47 -0.19 15.40
C THR A 180 -21.68 0.47 16.77
N ALA A 181 -21.88 -0.33 17.80
CA ALA A 181 -22.03 0.13 19.18
C ALA A 181 -20.73 0.09 19.99
N ASP A 182 -19.73 -0.68 19.54
CA ASP A 182 -18.47 -0.93 20.25
C ASP A 182 -17.24 -0.45 19.45
N VAL A 183 -16.07 -0.42 20.11
CA VAL A 183 -14.78 -0.14 19.47
C VAL A 183 -14.50 -1.20 18.41
N THR A 184 -14.31 -0.76 17.19
CA THR A 184 -13.98 -1.63 16.05
C THR A 184 -12.59 -1.31 15.54
N THR A 185 -11.71 -2.32 15.50
CA THR A 185 -10.43 -2.21 14.79
C THR A 185 -10.66 -2.50 13.32
N MET A 186 -10.34 -1.52 12.49
CA MET A 186 -10.50 -1.63 11.05
C MET A 186 -9.25 -2.28 10.44
N ASN A 187 -9.48 -3.40 9.75
CA ASN A 187 -8.46 -4.06 8.94
C ASN A 187 -8.84 -3.86 7.47
N ALA A 188 -7.92 -3.29 6.71
CA ALA A 188 -8.06 -3.11 5.28
C ALA A 188 -7.71 -4.42 4.55
#